data_1d37833842c9fc9bf8f45fe891ead7cb
#
_entry.id   1d37833842c9fc9bf8f45fe891ead7cb
#
_cell.length_a   1.000
_cell.length_b   1.000
_cell.length_c   1.000
_cell.angle_alpha   90.00
_cell.angle_beta   90.00
_cell.angle_gamma   90.00
#
_symmetry.space_group_name_H-M   'P 1'
#
loop_
_entity.id
_entity.type
_entity.pdbx_description
1 polymer ?
#
loop_
_entity_poly.entity_id
_entity_poly.type
_entity_poly.pdbx_seq_one_letter_code
_entity_poly.pdbx_strand_id
1 'polypeptide(L)'
;KCFPDKYKGNLKEFLDYTCENLNGNWEAKEYIIRDLFAELEKSIVFLKDLFAPDAAFSRYTDGKCNGRFNRSIYEILTYYFSIKEVRIAVEKKKEEFVNKFVELNDNQEFVYAVSNTTKDINRVVIRFTKVSKILEDLLKDAEDNVSIPKFELIEGKIQVIKTE
;
A
#
# COMPACT_ATOMS: atom_id res chain seq x y z
N LYS A 1 9.09 4.91 6.92
CA LYS A 1 8.94 4.18 5.65
C LYS A 1 9.46 2.79 5.89
N CYS A 2 8.64 1.78 5.65
CA CYS A 2 9.03 0.39 5.83
C CYS A 2 10.31 0.09 5.05
N PHE A 3 11.07 -0.87 5.53
CA PHE A 3 12.29 -1.36 4.90
C PHE A 3 11.97 -2.54 3.98
N PRO A 4 11.24 -2.36 2.88
CA PRO A 4 10.78 -3.49 2.06
C PRO A 4 11.95 -4.28 1.47
N ASP A 5 13.11 -3.63 1.28
CA ASP A 5 14.37 -4.25 0.89
C ASP A 5 14.91 -5.27 1.91
N LYS A 6 14.45 -5.20 3.16
CA LYS A 6 14.81 -6.15 4.24
C LYS A 6 13.85 -7.33 4.33
N TYR A 7 12.71 -7.26 3.65
CA TYR A 7 11.76 -8.37 3.66
C TYR A 7 12.24 -9.53 2.78
N LYS A 8 12.41 -10.71 3.40
CA LYS A 8 12.91 -11.93 2.74
C LYS A 8 11.88 -13.07 2.78
N GLY A 9 10.59 -12.76 2.89
CA GLY A 9 9.53 -13.76 2.98
C GLY A 9 9.27 -14.31 4.39
N ASN A 10 10.07 -13.94 5.39
CA ASN A 10 9.82 -14.25 6.79
C ASN A 10 9.30 -13.02 7.53
N LEU A 11 7.97 -12.99 7.74
CA LEU A 11 7.32 -11.84 8.37
C LEU A 11 7.80 -11.62 9.81
N LYS A 12 8.05 -12.68 10.57
CA LYS A 12 8.50 -12.56 11.96
C LYS A 12 9.87 -11.88 12.02
N GLU A 13 10.85 -12.40 11.29
CA GLU A 13 12.20 -11.83 11.25
C GLU A 13 12.17 -10.36 10.78
N PHE A 14 11.33 -10.05 9.80
CA PHE A 14 11.17 -8.68 9.31
C PHE A 14 10.60 -7.74 10.38
N LEU A 15 9.60 -8.18 11.14
CA LEU A 15 9.02 -7.38 12.21
C LEU A 15 10.01 -7.22 13.37
N ASP A 16 10.68 -8.29 13.78
CA ASP A 16 11.70 -8.25 14.82
C ASP A 16 12.82 -7.26 14.45
N TYR A 17 13.39 -7.38 13.24
CA TYR A 17 14.38 -6.45 12.70
C TYR A 17 13.88 -4.99 12.70
N THR A 18 12.64 -4.78 12.28
CA THR A 18 12.07 -3.43 12.23
C THR A 18 11.92 -2.83 13.62
N CYS A 19 11.40 -3.60 14.57
CA CYS A 19 11.24 -3.17 15.97
C CYS A 19 12.59 -2.87 16.61
N GLU A 20 13.59 -3.75 16.45
CA GLU A 20 14.94 -3.55 16.97
C GLU A 20 15.57 -2.28 16.39
N ASN A 21 15.46 -2.06 15.09
CA ASN A 21 16.02 -0.87 14.44
C ASN A 21 15.35 0.43 14.89
N LEU A 22 14.04 0.41 15.09
CA LEU A 22 13.31 1.59 15.57
C LEU A 22 13.62 1.87 17.04
N ASN A 23 13.65 0.84 17.89
CA ASN A 23 13.93 0.97 19.32
C ASN A 23 15.38 1.36 19.60
N GLY A 24 16.35 0.76 18.90
CA GLY A 24 17.78 1.01 19.09
C GLY A 24 18.20 2.46 18.80
N ASN A 25 17.36 3.24 18.12
CA ASN A 25 17.61 4.64 17.79
C ASN A 25 16.42 5.54 18.19
N TRP A 26 15.67 5.17 19.22
CA TRP A 26 14.43 5.84 19.59
C TRP A 26 14.62 7.35 19.79
N GLU A 27 15.56 7.75 20.65
CA GLU A 27 15.79 9.16 20.98
C GLU A 27 16.07 10.03 19.74
N ALA A 28 16.82 9.49 18.79
CA ALA A 28 17.15 10.21 17.54
C ALA A 28 16.01 10.18 16.50
N LYS A 29 15.09 9.22 16.59
CA LYS A 29 14.08 8.96 15.57
C LYS A 29 12.64 9.14 16.04
N GLU A 30 12.40 9.45 17.31
CA GLU A 30 11.07 9.54 17.90
C GLU A 30 10.13 10.42 17.05
N TYR A 31 10.59 11.61 16.65
CA TYR A 31 9.79 12.54 15.87
C TYR A 31 9.42 11.96 14.50
N ILE A 32 10.35 11.26 13.82
CA ILE A 32 10.09 10.62 12.52
C ILE A 32 9.07 9.49 12.71
N ILE A 33 9.20 8.70 13.76
CA ILE A 33 8.29 7.58 14.03
C ILE A 33 6.89 8.10 14.32
N ARG A 34 6.76 9.15 15.15
CA ARG A 34 5.48 9.78 15.44
C ARG A 34 4.82 10.36 14.18
N ASP A 35 5.59 11.01 13.32
CA ASP A 35 5.09 11.52 12.04
C ASP A 35 4.60 10.39 11.12
N LEU A 36 5.34 9.29 11.01
CA LEU A 36 4.92 8.11 10.24
C LEU A 36 3.60 7.53 10.76
N PHE A 37 3.40 7.46 12.08
CA PHE A 37 2.14 7.01 12.66
C PHE A 37 1.00 8.00 12.37
N ALA A 38 1.26 9.29 12.46
CA ALA A 38 0.26 10.32 12.11
C ALA A 38 -0.17 10.23 10.64
N GLU A 39 0.78 9.98 9.72
CA GLU A 39 0.46 9.78 8.31
C GLU A 39 -0.30 8.46 8.07
N LEU A 40 0.00 7.40 8.82
CA LEU A 40 -0.77 6.16 8.79
C LEU A 40 -2.22 6.38 9.25
N GLU A 41 -2.43 7.09 10.35
CA GLU A 41 -3.77 7.43 10.85
C GLU A 41 -4.58 8.23 9.82
N LYS A 42 -3.96 9.26 9.22
CA LYS A 42 -4.58 10.05 8.15
C LYS A 42 -4.94 9.18 6.94
N SER A 43 -4.08 8.22 6.59
CA SER A 43 -4.37 7.30 5.48
C SER A 43 -5.59 6.42 5.77
N ILE A 44 -5.70 5.91 7.00
CA ILE A 44 -6.84 5.06 7.41
C ILE A 44 -8.15 5.85 7.39
N VAL A 45 -8.14 7.08 7.91
CA VAL A 45 -9.32 7.97 7.90
C VAL A 45 -9.74 8.26 6.47
N PHE A 46 -8.79 8.66 5.61
CA PHE A 46 -9.04 8.92 4.20
C PHE A 46 -9.62 7.72 3.46
N LEU A 47 -9.05 6.53 3.66
CA LEU A 47 -9.52 5.31 3.00
C LEU A 47 -10.92 4.89 3.46
N LYS A 48 -11.26 5.09 4.73
CA LYS A 48 -12.61 4.85 5.23
C LYS A 48 -13.65 5.83 4.65
N ASP A 49 -13.25 7.06 4.39
CA ASP A 49 -14.10 8.03 3.69
C ASP A 49 -14.25 7.66 2.21
N LEU A 50 -13.16 7.24 1.58
CA LEU A 50 -13.11 6.89 0.16
C LEU A 50 -13.98 5.67 -0.20
N PHE A 51 -13.92 4.59 0.59
CA PHE A 51 -14.57 3.29 0.30
C PHE A 51 -15.82 3.01 1.13
N ALA A 52 -16.22 3.86 2.02
CA ALA A 52 -17.07 3.59 3.18
C ALA A 52 -16.37 2.72 4.26
N PRO A 53 -16.76 2.91 5.55
CA PRO A 53 -16.01 2.36 6.70
C PRO A 53 -15.79 0.85 6.68
N ASP A 54 -16.81 0.09 6.26
CA ASP A 54 -16.79 -1.37 6.27
C ASP A 54 -16.19 -1.98 4.98
N ALA A 55 -15.93 -1.16 3.97
CA ALA A 55 -15.44 -1.59 2.66
C ALA A 55 -13.96 -1.27 2.41
N ALA A 56 -13.38 -0.34 3.17
CA ALA A 56 -12.06 0.24 2.92
C ALA A 56 -10.92 -0.78 2.75
N PHE A 57 -10.99 -1.89 3.49
CA PHE A 57 -9.93 -2.90 3.49
C PHE A 57 -10.47 -4.29 3.16
N SER A 58 -11.48 -4.35 2.31
CA SER A 58 -12.15 -5.57 1.91
C SER A 58 -11.88 -5.90 0.45
N ARG A 59 -12.05 -7.16 0.11
CA ARG A 59 -12.09 -7.60 -1.29
C ARG A 59 -13.47 -7.34 -1.90
N TYR A 60 -13.46 -7.21 -3.20
CA TYR A 60 -14.69 -7.15 -4.00
C TYR A 60 -14.84 -8.43 -4.82
N THR A 61 -16.08 -8.82 -5.11
CA THR A 61 -16.44 -9.93 -5.99
C THR A 61 -17.69 -9.49 -6.74
N ASP A 62 -17.65 -9.52 -8.06
CA ASP A 62 -18.75 -9.03 -8.93
C ASP A 62 -19.18 -7.60 -8.53
N GLY A 63 -18.22 -6.73 -8.28
CA GLY A 63 -18.43 -5.34 -7.87
C GLY A 63 -18.96 -5.13 -6.44
N LYS A 64 -19.17 -6.20 -5.67
CA LYS A 64 -19.71 -6.13 -4.30
C LYS A 64 -18.62 -6.36 -3.25
N CYS A 65 -18.57 -5.49 -2.26
CA CYS A 65 -17.71 -5.65 -1.09
C CYS A 65 -18.10 -6.91 -0.31
N ASN A 66 -17.13 -7.75 0.06
CA ASN A 66 -17.38 -8.95 0.85
C ASN A 66 -17.42 -8.70 2.37
N GLY A 67 -17.16 -7.46 2.81
CA GLY A 67 -17.21 -7.05 4.22
C GLY A 67 -16.16 -7.68 5.14
N ARG A 68 -15.16 -8.39 4.59
CA ARG A 68 -14.13 -9.05 5.38
C ARG A 68 -12.81 -8.29 5.28
N PHE A 69 -12.23 -7.96 6.43
CA PHE A 69 -10.92 -7.33 6.50
C PHE A 69 -9.85 -8.20 5.83
N ASN A 70 -9.14 -7.62 4.88
CA ASN A 70 -8.02 -8.23 4.18
C ASN A 70 -6.73 -7.50 4.53
N ARG A 71 -5.82 -8.18 5.23
CA ARG A 71 -4.54 -7.61 5.67
C ARG A 71 -3.68 -7.12 4.51
N SER A 72 -3.68 -7.82 3.38
CA SER A 72 -2.85 -7.44 2.23
C SER A 72 -3.38 -6.20 1.54
N ILE A 73 -4.70 -6.02 1.48
CA ILE A 73 -5.33 -4.80 0.96
C ILE A 73 -5.06 -3.64 1.92
N TYR A 74 -5.21 -3.86 3.24
CA TYR A 74 -4.84 -2.86 4.25
C TYR A 74 -3.38 -2.41 4.07
N GLU A 75 -2.45 -3.34 3.97
CA GLU A 75 -1.02 -3.07 3.80
C GLU A 75 -0.75 -2.19 2.57
N ILE A 76 -1.28 -2.56 1.40
CA ILE A 76 -1.03 -1.86 0.15
C ILE A 76 -1.63 -0.46 0.20
N LEU A 77 -2.90 -0.35 0.57
CA LEU A 77 -3.60 0.92 0.55
C LEU A 77 -3.02 1.88 1.57
N THR A 78 -2.78 1.44 2.81
CA THR A 78 -2.17 2.31 3.82
C THR A 78 -0.76 2.75 3.45
N TYR A 79 0.02 1.92 2.76
CA TYR A 79 1.33 2.29 2.27
C TYR A 79 1.26 3.48 1.29
N TYR A 80 0.48 3.35 0.21
CA TYR A 80 0.38 4.42 -0.79
C TYR A 80 -0.31 5.66 -0.24
N PHE A 81 -1.37 5.48 0.50
CA PHE A 81 -2.13 6.60 1.06
C PHE A 81 -1.51 7.22 2.33
N SER A 82 -0.41 6.68 2.89
CA SER A 82 0.43 7.39 3.85
C SER A 82 1.28 8.48 3.18
N ILE A 83 1.39 8.46 1.85
CA ILE A 83 2.04 9.54 1.07
C ILE A 83 1.01 10.65 0.89
N LYS A 84 1.29 11.82 1.47
CA LYS A 84 0.37 12.96 1.49
C LYS A 84 -0.03 13.41 0.08
N GLU A 85 0.92 13.46 -0.82
CA GLU A 85 0.76 13.87 -2.21
C GLU A 85 -0.22 12.95 -2.96
N VAL A 86 -0.14 11.63 -2.70
CA VAL A 86 -1.08 10.65 -3.25
C VAL A 86 -2.49 10.91 -2.76
N ARG A 87 -2.69 11.17 -1.46
CA ARG A 87 -4.02 11.50 -0.92
C ARG A 87 -4.62 12.74 -1.57
N ILE A 88 -3.83 13.83 -1.66
CA ILE A 88 -4.28 15.09 -2.25
C ILE A 88 -4.68 14.90 -3.72
N ALA A 89 -3.89 14.14 -4.48
CA ALA A 89 -4.16 13.92 -5.89
C ALA A 89 -5.38 13.00 -6.12
N VAL A 90 -5.51 11.92 -5.34
CA VAL A 90 -6.64 11.01 -5.42
C VAL A 90 -7.94 11.66 -4.92
N GLU A 91 -7.87 12.62 -3.99
CA GLU A 91 -9.05 13.39 -3.53
C GLU A 91 -9.84 14.00 -4.70
N LYS A 92 -9.13 14.47 -5.73
CA LYS A 92 -9.72 15.06 -6.95
C LYS A 92 -10.33 14.02 -7.90
N LYS A 93 -10.05 12.72 -7.71
CA LYS A 93 -10.41 11.60 -8.60
C LYS A 93 -10.93 10.38 -7.82
N LYS A 94 -11.61 10.60 -6.70
CA LYS A 94 -12.08 9.55 -5.78
C LYS A 94 -12.83 8.43 -6.47
N GLU A 95 -13.87 8.77 -7.22
CA GLU A 95 -14.72 7.78 -7.89
C GLU A 95 -13.94 6.95 -8.91
N GLU A 96 -13.06 7.60 -9.68
CA GLU A 96 -12.24 6.90 -10.67
C GLU A 96 -11.28 5.90 -10.00
N PHE A 97 -10.64 6.29 -8.89
CA PHE A 97 -9.78 5.38 -8.14
C PHE A 97 -10.56 4.19 -7.59
N VAL A 98 -11.72 4.44 -6.96
CA VAL A 98 -12.58 3.38 -6.41
C VAL A 98 -13.00 2.39 -7.49
N ASN A 99 -13.45 2.88 -8.64
CA ASN A 99 -13.87 2.04 -9.76
C ASN A 99 -12.72 1.17 -10.26
N LYS A 100 -11.53 1.75 -10.51
CA LYS A 100 -10.34 1.01 -10.93
C LYS A 100 -9.88 -0.02 -9.89
N PHE A 101 -10.00 0.31 -8.60
CA PHE A 101 -9.66 -0.62 -7.53
C PHE A 101 -10.66 -1.78 -7.43
N VAL A 102 -11.96 -1.51 -7.61
CA VAL A 102 -13.00 -2.55 -7.68
C VAL A 102 -12.74 -3.48 -8.86
N GLU A 103 -12.50 -2.94 -10.06
CA GLU A 103 -12.14 -3.70 -11.26
C GLU A 103 -10.86 -4.53 -11.07
N LEU A 104 -9.89 -4.03 -10.32
CA LEU A 104 -8.67 -4.79 -10.02
C LEU A 104 -8.98 -6.10 -9.27
N ASN A 105 -10.07 -6.16 -8.52
CA ASN A 105 -10.48 -7.39 -7.84
C ASN A 105 -11.02 -8.49 -8.79
N ASP A 106 -11.22 -8.20 -10.08
CA ASP A 106 -11.52 -9.21 -11.11
C ASP A 106 -10.22 -9.79 -11.71
N ASN A 107 -9.07 -9.17 -11.46
CA ASN A 107 -7.77 -9.67 -11.90
C ASN A 107 -7.34 -10.87 -11.06
N GLN A 108 -7.30 -12.07 -11.64
CA GLN A 108 -6.98 -13.33 -10.94
C GLN A 108 -5.62 -13.31 -10.24
N GLU A 109 -4.61 -12.68 -10.85
CA GLU A 109 -3.26 -12.59 -10.28
C GLU A 109 -3.26 -11.73 -9.01
N PHE A 110 -3.96 -10.59 -9.03
CA PHE A 110 -4.13 -9.73 -7.87
C PHE A 110 -4.92 -10.46 -6.76
N VAL A 111 -6.06 -11.05 -7.11
CA VAL A 111 -6.91 -11.81 -6.18
C VAL A 111 -6.10 -12.92 -5.50
N TYR A 112 -5.29 -13.64 -6.27
CA TYR A 112 -4.42 -14.68 -5.71
C TYR A 112 -3.35 -14.09 -4.79
N ALA A 113 -2.74 -12.97 -5.14
CA ALA A 113 -1.70 -12.30 -4.37
C ALA A 113 -2.19 -11.72 -3.04
N VAL A 114 -3.49 -11.35 -2.93
CA VAL A 114 -4.07 -10.82 -1.68
C VAL A 114 -4.78 -11.87 -0.84
N SER A 115 -4.98 -13.10 -1.36
CA SER A 115 -5.76 -14.14 -0.67
C SER A 115 -4.95 -15.33 -0.24
N ASN A 116 -3.86 -15.67 -0.93
CA ASN A 116 -3.12 -16.90 -0.74
C ASN A 116 -1.65 -16.62 -0.47
N THR A 117 -1.06 -17.30 0.52
CA THR A 117 0.39 -17.21 0.85
C THR A 117 0.93 -15.77 0.78
N THR A 118 0.20 -14.85 1.38
CA THR A 118 0.40 -13.38 1.23
C THR A 118 1.78 -12.89 1.69
N LYS A 119 2.53 -13.71 2.42
CA LYS A 119 3.92 -13.46 2.84
C LYS A 119 4.96 -13.75 1.75
N ASP A 120 4.60 -14.42 0.66
CA ASP A 120 5.49 -14.70 -0.46
C ASP A 120 5.96 -13.40 -1.14
N ILE A 121 7.27 -13.28 -1.41
CA ILE A 121 7.89 -12.07 -1.94
C ILE A 121 7.30 -11.69 -3.30
N ASN A 122 7.10 -12.65 -4.21
CA ASN A 122 6.55 -12.37 -5.53
C ASN A 122 5.15 -11.79 -5.41
N ARG A 123 4.35 -12.30 -4.48
CA ARG A 123 2.98 -11.82 -4.24
C ARG A 123 2.95 -10.44 -3.60
N VAL A 124 3.91 -10.14 -2.74
CA VAL A 124 4.10 -8.76 -2.26
C VAL A 124 4.33 -7.83 -3.45
N VAL A 125 5.29 -8.15 -4.30
CA VAL A 125 5.60 -7.33 -5.48
C VAL A 125 4.39 -7.20 -6.40
N ILE A 126 3.72 -8.31 -6.76
CA ILE A 126 2.54 -8.29 -7.63
C ILE A 126 1.47 -7.31 -7.13
N ARG A 127 1.05 -7.45 -5.86
CA ARG A 127 -0.04 -6.61 -5.34
C ARG A 127 0.33 -5.12 -5.26
N PHE A 128 1.59 -4.81 -4.91
CA PHE A 128 2.05 -3.42 -4.91
C PHE A 128 2.15 -2.86 -6.34
N THR A 129 2.70 -3.61 -7.29
CA THR A 129 2.80 -3.20 -8.70
C THR A 129 1.42 -2.95 -9.34
N LYS A 130 0.43 -3.78 -9.03
CA LYS A 130 -0.93 -3.59 -9.57
C LYS A 130 -1.56 -2.28 -9.08
N VAL A 131 -1.39 -1.95 -7.80
CA VAL A 131 -1.95 -0.70 -7.24
C VAL A 131 -1.13 0.52 -7.65
N SER A 132 0.21 0.44 -7.72
CA SER A 132 1.03 1.55 -8.23
C SER A 132 0.66 1.92 -9.65
N LYS A 133 0.38 0.91 -10.50
CA LYS A 133 -0.05 1.15 -11.88
C LYS A 133 -1.37 1.91 -11.96
N ILE A 134 -2.36 1.55 -11.13
CA ILE A 134 -3.62 2.32 -11.06
C ILE A 134 -3.34 3.78 -10.70
N LEU A 135 -2.50 4.02 -9.68
CA LEU A 135 -2.16 5.36 -9.25
C LEU A 135 -1.38 6.13 -10.32
N GLU A 136 -0.44 5.52 -11.00
CA GLU A 136 0.30 6.13 -12.10
C GLU A 136 -0.64 6.53 -13.25
N ASP A 137 -1.48 5.59 -13.70
CA ASP A 137 -2.41 5.84 -14.80
C ASP A 137 -3.43 6.93 -14.43
N LEU A 138 -3.85 6.98 -13.17
CA LEU A 138 -4.79 7.97 -12.66
C LEU A 138 -4.18 9.36 -12.53
N LEU A 139 -2.92 9.44 -12.09
CA LEU A 139 -2.26 10.68 -11.70
C LEU A 139 -1.26 11.22 -12.74
N LYS A 140 -1.14 10.54 -13.87
CA LYS A 140 -0.17 10.90 -14.92
C LYS A 140 -0.35 12.32 -15.48
N ASP A 141 -1.60 12.81 -15.49
CA ASP A 141 -1.95 14.15 -15.96
C ASP A 141 -2.22 15.12 -14.79
N ALA A 142 -1.85 14.75 -13.56
CA ALA A 142 -1.99 15.63 -12.40
C ALA A 142 -0.98 16.78 -12.50
N GLU A 143 -1.44 18.00 -12.21
CA GLU A 143 -0.57 19.20 -12.19
C GLU A 143 0.59 19.07 -11.18
N ASP A 144 0.34 18.32 -10.11
CA ASP A 144 1.34 18.00 -9.11
C ASP A 144 2.04 16.69 -9.54
N ASN A 145 3.32 16.76 -9.88
CA ASN A 145 4.12 15.61 -10.27
C ASN A 145 4.27 14.64 -9.08
N VAL A 146 3.31 13.72 -8.92
CA VAL A 146 3.25 12.79 -7.78
C VAL A 146 4.10 11.56 -8.07
N SER A 147 5.21 11.43 -7.35
CA SER A 147 6.08 10.25 -7.45
C SER A 147 5.41 9.03 -6.77
N ILE A 148 5.08 8.01 -7.55
CA ILE A 148 4.49 6.76 -7.08
C ILE A 148 5.61 5.71 -6.90
N PRO A 149 5.88 5.24 -5.67
CA PRO A 149 6.88 4.19 -5.46
C PRO A 149 6.51 2.89 -6.17
N LYS A 150 7.46 2.32 -6.92
CA LYS A 150 7.32 1.02 -7.59
C LYS A 150 8.06 -0.06 -6.82
N PHE A 151 7.51 -1.25 -6.86
CA PHE A 151 8.11 -2.43 -6.23
C PHE A 151 8.57 -3.38 -7.31
N GLU A 152 9.83 -3.73 -7.30
CA GLU A 152 10.44 -4.69 -8.22
C GLU A 152 11.16 -5.78 -7.46
N LEU A 153 11.24 -6.97 -8.06
CA LEU A 153 12.05 -8.06 -7.56
C LEU A 153 13.36 -8.11 -8.34
N ILE A 154 14.45 -7.71 -7.70
CA ILE A 154 15.78 -7.73 -8.29
C ILE A 154 16.67 -8.65 -7.45
N GLU A 155 17.25 -9.68 -8.07
CA GLU A 155 18.08 -10.69 -7.40
C GLU A 155 17.42 -11.31 -6.14
N GLY A 156 16.12 -11.57 -6.22
CA GLY A 156 15.36 -12.16 -5.12
C GLY A 156 15.08 -11.22 -3.93
N LYS A 157 15.31 -9.91 -4.09
CA LYS A 157 15.02 -8.89 -3.08
C LYS A 157 14.03 -7.86 -3.60
N ILE A 158 13.15 -7.38 -2.72
CA ILE A 158 12.27 -6.28 -3.06
C ILE A 158 13.09 -4.98 -3.11
N GLN A 159 12.99 -4.28 -4.22
CA GLN A 159 13.51 -2.92 -4.37
C GLN A 159 12.37 -1.95 -4.58
N VAL A 160 12.45 -0.78 -3.95
CA VAL A 160 11.50 0.31 -4.13
C VAL A 160 12.15 1.36 -5.01
N ILE A 161 11.65 1.49 -6.22
CA ILE A 161 12.09 2.49 -7.18
C ILE A 161 11.17 3.69 -7.05
N LYS A 162 11.76 4.87 -6.86
CA LYS A 162 11.03 6.13 -6.94
C LYS A 162 11.18 6.66 -8.36
N THR A 163 10.09 6.93 -9.02
CA THR A 163 10.10 7.74 -10.24
C THR A 163 10.45 9.18 -9.87
N GLU A 164 11.51 9.70 -10.46
CA GLU A 164 11.87 11.12 -10.36
C GLU A 164 10.85 12.01 -11.05
#